data_f26ae8b87135afcb22226d2288b4f981
#
_entry.id   f26ae8b87135afcb22226d2288b4f981
#
_cell.length_a   1.000
_cell.length_b   1.000
_cell.length_c   1.000
_cell.angle_alpha   90.00
_cell.angle_beta   90.00
_cell.angle_gamma   90.00
#
_symmetry.space_group_name_H-M   'P 1'
#
loop_
_entity.id
_entity.type
_entity.pdbx_description
1 polymer ?
#
loop_
_entity_poly.entity_id
_entity_poly.type
_entity_poly.pdbx_seq_one_letter_code
_entity_poly.pdbx_strand_id
1 'polypeptide(L)'
;KPYYLQNVANVNLTTPARIYTLASIVRTYQTRERLSAVWTADNEHERQDYQLNHWFMRHRLSTAFDVAGYPLTLGYIVEYKHNRLHDTQHTATSSYWLHTLEPSYQIEWSGGNVELLLPVEYIRTHCGWRTKNDRNVLFSPSLDVSQRFGYLLRLDASVAYNQNASNIDPWFNGTMMNNYRTFTVGTDSLSVQRTTLANLRLSYLNTVTLLSWNLYAGWTRSTSDHYFESLYLPDYTLIAPVWDDRTKTTWSVALSCRKNFREAHLSLNGQTDYSYNKEYVAQNERADYLRYHALHATLSTQWSGLSWFQPKLTLAGNLSWKKPDAFSATDNLLKNAYYSLTMDFYPISKLRLYADFSQSVFEIAHSHYSVNSFLNAGLRIRTIDLRAGREQSDEMCFEGGIREFVTYLNTNKDVLHDQVIYMAGTRDGSMAEVALQYN
;
A
#
# COMPACT_ATOMS: atom_id res chain seq x y z
N LYS A 1 0.25 5.46 30.27
CA LYS A 1 -0.11 6.17 29.02
C LYS A 1 1.05 6.04 28.05
N PRO A 2 0.81 5.70 26.79
CA PRO A 2 1.86 5.76 25.78
C PRO A 2 2.33 7.21 25.63
N TYR A 3 3.63 7.42 25.47
CA TYR A 3 4.18 8.73 25.12
C TYR A 3 5.00 8.63 23.83
N TYR A 4 4.99 9.69 23.08
CA TYR A 4 5.76 9.84 21.87
C TYR A 4 6.43 11.21 21.86
N LEU A 5 7.73 11.25 21.65
CA LEU A 5 8.50 12.46 21.47
C LEU A 5 9.34 12.34 20.20
N GLN A 6 9.28 13.35 19.36
CA GLN A 6 10.10 13.43 18.15
C GLN A 6 10.71 14.82 18.07
N ASN A 7 12.01 14.88 17.78
CA ASN A 7 12.73 16.08 17.43
C ASN A 7 13.31 15.91 16.02
N VAL A 8 13.14 16.94 15.18
CA VAL A 8 13.69 16.97 13.81
C VAL A 8 14.41 18.30 13.64
N ALA A 9 15.66 18.25 13.24
CA ALA A 9 16.48 19.44 12.94
C ALA A 9 17.13 19.27 11.57
N ASN A 10 17.05 20.33 10.75
CA ASN A 10 17.73 20.40 9.46
C ASN A 10 18.59 21.69 9.44
N VAL A 11 19.84 21.55 9.10
CA VAL A 11 20.77 22.65 8.97
C VAL A 11 21.45 22.57 7.61
N ASN A 12 21.38 23.67 6.84
CA ASN A 12 22.06 23.81 5.56
C ASN A 12 23.15 24.84 5.73
N LEU A 13 24.40 24.46 5.45
CA LEU A 13 25.54 25.33 5.38
C LEU A 13 25.98 25.47 3.94
N THR A 14 25.84 26.66 3.39
CA THR A 14 26.28 26.99 2.03
C THR A 14 27.58 27.73 2.09
N THR A 15 28.62 27.21 1.47
CA THR A 15 29.88 27.90 1.24
C THR A 15 29.98 28.25 -0.25
N PRO A 16 30.87 29.18 -0.67
CA PRO A 16 31.05 29.51 -2.09
C PRO A 16 31.40 28.31 -2.97
N ALA A 17 31.99 27.27 -2.40
CA ALA A 17 32.43 26.09 -3.12
C ALA A 17 31.50 24.88 -2.95
N ARG A 18 30.67 24.80 -1.90
CA ARG A 18 29.91 23.57 -1.55
C ARG A 18 28.70 23.86 -0.69
N ILE A 19 27.74 22.96 -0.80
CA ILE A 19 26.55 22.89 0.06
C ILE A 19 26.69 21.68 0.96
N TYR A 20 26.54 21.88 2.26
CA TYR A 20 26.49 20.83 3.28
C TYR A 20 25.08 20.79 3.87
N THR A 21 24.47 19.63 3.95
CA THR A 21 23.18 19.45 4.61
C THR A 21 23.34 18.48 5.76
N LEU A 22 22.94 18.90 6.95
CA LEU A 22 22.83 18.06 8.14
C LEU A 22 21.36 17.91 8.50
N ALA A 23 20.86 16.68 8.48
CA ALA A 23 19.52 16.32 8.96
C ALA A 23 19.65 15.45 10.21
N SER A 24 18.86 15.75 11.24
CA SER A 24 18.85 15.03 12.50
C SER A 24 17.42 14.68 12.89
N ILE A 25 17.17 13.43 13.21
CA ILE A 25 15.88 12.93 13.72
C ILE A 25 16.18 12.12 14.98
N VAL A 26 15.53 12.50 16.08
CA VAL A 26 15.53 11.73 17.33
C VAL A 26 14.09 11.44 17.72
N ARG A 27 13.78 10.17 17.99
CA ARG A 27 12.45 9.71 18.42
C ARG A 27 12.57 8.83 19.65
N THR A 28 11.63 8.99 20.55
CA THR A 28 11.44 8.04 21.64
C THR A 28 9.95 7.80 21.83
N TYR A 29 9.59 6.56 22.02
CA TYR A 29 8.21 6.22 22.39
C TYR A 29 8.17 5.04 23.34
N GLN A 30 7.10 4.98 24.10
CA GLN A 30 6.79 3.89 24.98
C GLN A 30 5.37 3.42 24.68
N THR A 31 5.21 2.14 24.48
CA THR A 31 3.91 1.48 24.39
C THR A 31 3.78 0.46 25.51
N ARG A 32 2.57 0.27 26.01
CA ARG A 32 2.25 -0.79 26.97
C ARG A 32 0.99 -1.48 26.49
N GLU A 33 1.10 -2.77 26.28
CA GLU A 33 0.00 -3.61 25.86
C GLU A 33 -0.21 -4.74 26.86
N ARG A 34 -1.47 -5.03 27.12
CA ARG A 34 -1.88 -6.12 27.97
C ARG A 34 -2.83 -7.01 27.19
N LEU A 35 -2.41 -8.22 26.96
CA LEU A 35 -3.18 -9.25 26.31
C LEU A 35 -3.46 -10.39 27.26
N SER A 36 -4.65 -10.99 27.15
CA SER A 36 -5.01 -12.17 27.90
C SER A 36 -5.79 -13.13 27.04
N ALA A 37 -5.48 -14.40 27.12
CA ALA A 37 -6.22 -15.50 26.50
C ALA A 37 -6.65 -16.50 27.58
N VAL A 38 -7.81 -17.09 27.39
CA VAL A 38 -8.33 -18.15 28.23
C VAL A 38 -8.54 -19.39 27.37
N TRP A 39 -7.85 -20.45 27.70
CA TRP A 39 -7.98 -21.72 27.00
C TRP A 39 -9.11 -22.53 27.63
N THR A 40 -10.17 -22.81 26.87
CA THR A 40 -11.36 -23.49 27.39
C THR A 40 -11.15 -24.98 27.65
N ALA A 41 -10.17 -25.61 27.02
CA ALA A 41 -9.92 -27.05 27.17
C ALA A 41 -9.35 -27.44 28.54
N ASP A 42 -8.46 -26.59 29.10
CA ASP A 42 -7.72 -26.91 30.34
C ASP A 42 -7.94 -25.88 31.45
N ASN A 43 -8.86 -24.91 31.30
CA ASN A 43 -9.00 -23.77 32.20
C ASN A 43 -7.70 -22.97 32.44
N GLU A 44 -6.74 -23.09 31.55
CA GLU A 44 -5.52 -22.33 31.67
C GLU A 44 -5.74 -20.89 31.19
N HIS A 45 -5.24 -19.96 31.98
CA HIS A 45 -5.27 -18.53 31.68
C HIS A 45 -3.87 -18.09 31.32
N GLU A 46 -3.65 -17.69 30.08
CA GLU A 46 -2.42 -17.04 29.72
C GLU A 46 -2.61 -15.53 29.65
N ARG A 47 -1.76 -14.81 30.35
CA ARG A 47 -1.76 -13.37 30.40
C ARG A 47 -0.36 -12.86 30.13
N GLN A 48 -0.26 -12.04 29.11
CA GLN A 48 0.97 -11.34 28.77
C GLN A 48 0.77 -9.83 28.92
N ASP A 49 1.61 -9.19 29.73
CA ASP A 49 1.64 -7.73 29.93
C ASP A 49 3.04 -7.28 29.54
N TYR A 50 3.17 -6.65 28.38
CA TYR A 50 4.46 -6.21 27.92
C TYR A 50 4.52 -4.69 27.69
N GLN A 51 5.70 -4.15 27.92
CA GLN A 51 6.04 -2.77 27.70
C GLN A 51 7.21 -2.67 26.74
N LEU A 52 7.01 -1.97 25.62
CA LEU A 52 8.04 -1.67 24.67
C LEU A 52 8.53 -0.23 24.87
N ASN A 53 9.80 -0.07 25.15
CA ASN A 53 10.49 1.21 25.12
C ASN A 53 11.37 1.24 23.87
N HIS A 54 11.19 2.28 23.07
CA HIS A 54 11.89 2.46 21.83
C HIS A 54 12.64 3.79 21.82
N TRP A 55 13.90 3.75 21.43
CA TRP A 55 14.71 4.92 21.18
C TRP A 55 15.36 4.81 19.81
N PHE A 56 15.27 5.88 19.00
CA PHE A 56 15.75 5.94 17.64
C PHE A 56 16.44 7.27 17.39
N MET A 57 17.59 7.22 16.76
CA MET A 57 18.37 8.38 16.34
C MET A 57 18.87 8.15 14.92
N ARG A 58 18.70 9.14 14.07
CA ARG A 58 19.24 9.15 12.71
C ARG A 58 19.84 10.52 12.40
N HIS A 59 21.09 10.52 11.96
CA HIS A 59 21.77 11.69 11.47
C HIS A 59 22.23 11.46 10.04
N ARG A 60 21.99 12.41 9.16
CA ARG A 60 22.46 12.40 7.77
C ARG A 60 23.29 13.63 7.52
N LEU A 61 24.51 13.45 7.07
CA LEU A 61 25.38 14.47 6.53
C LEU A 61 25.53 14.25 5.04
N SER A 62 25.29 15.26 4.21
CA SER A 62 25.49 15.16 2.76
C SER A 62 26.21 16.37 2.21
N THR A 63 26.99 16.16 1.16
CA THR A 63 27.67 17.20 0.39
C THR A 63 27.68 16.84 -1.08
N ALA A 64 27.70 17.86 -1.94
CA ALA A 64 27.77 17.69 -3.38
C ALA A 64 29.09 18.28 -3.93
N PHE A 65 29.64 17.60 -4.92
CA PHE A 65 30.85 17.98 -5.64
C PHE A 65 30.52 18.03 -7.13
N ASP A 66 31.14 18.91 -7.86
CA ASP A 66 31.11 18.88 -9.34
C ASP A 66 32.25 17.98 -9.83
N VAL A 67 31.89 16.96 -10.60
CA VAL A 67 32.84 16.04 -11.26
C VAL A 67 32.50 16.00 -12.75
N ALA A 68 33.39 16.49 -13.57
CA ALA A 68 33.22 16.57 -15.02
C ALA A 68 31.94 17.33 -15.46
N GLY A 69 31.53 18.35 -14.69
CA GLY A 69 30.33 19.15 -14.97
C GLY A 69 29.02 18.54 -14.49
N TYR A 70 29.08 17.45 -13.69
CA TYR A 70 27.90 16.77 -13.15
C TYR A 70 28.02 16.61 -11.63
N PRO A 71 26.91 16.67 -10.89
CA PRO A 71 26.94 16.58 -9.44
C PRO A 71 27.21 15.13 -8.98
N LEU A 72 28.27 14.97 -8.21
CA LEU A 72 28.50 13.79 -7.36
C LEU A 72 28.08 14.16 -5.94
N THR A 73 27.05 13.52 -5.43
CA THR A 73 26.60 13.69 -4.05
C THR A 73 27.12 12.55 -3.19
N LEU A 74 27.68 12.89 -2.03
CA LEU A 74 28.11 11.94 -1.04
C LEU A 74 27.30 12.14 0.25
N GLY A 75 26.49 11.15 0.59
CA GLY A 75 25.72 11.08 1.83
C GLY A 75 26.36 10.13 2.83
N TYR A 76 26.35 10.51 4.10
CA TYR A 76 26.70 9.61 5.21
C TYR A 76 25.60 9.64 6.25
N ILE A 77 25.05 8.46 6.56
CA ILE A 77 23.96 8.28 7.53
C ILE A 77 24.48 7.43 8.68
N VAL A 78 24.20 7.89 9.89
CA VAL A 78 24.35 7.10 11.12
C VAL A 78 22.97 6.93 11.73
N GLU A 79 22.59 5.70 11.98
CA GLU A 79 21.34 5.36 12.61
C GLU A 79 21.59 4.45 13.81
N TYR A 80 20.95 4.77 14.92
CA TYR A 80 20.94 3.92 16.10
C TYR A 80 19.52 3.68 16.55
N LYS A 81 19.21 2.42 16.83
CA LYS A 81 17.93 2.01 17.39
C LYS A 81 18.17 1.13 18.61
N HIS A 82 17.39 1.39 19.65
CA HIS A 82 17.39 0.57 20.85
C HIS A 82 15.96 0.25 21.24
N ASN A 83 15.68 -1.03 21.36
CA ASN A 83 14.41 -1.55 21.83
C ASN A 83 14.61 -2.26 23.16
N ARG A 84 13.73 -2.01 24.10
CA ARG A 84 13.65 -2.75 25.36
C ARG A 84 12.21 -3.23 25.51
N LEU A 85 12.03 -4.54 25.34
CA LEU A 85 10.80 -5.24 25.59
C LEU A 85 10.85 -5.80 27.00
N HIS A 86 9.89 -5.43 27.83
CA HIS A 86 9.73 -5.94 29.19
C HIS A 86 8.40 -6.66 29.29
N ASP A 87 8.45 -7.93 29.63
CA ASP A 87 7.31 -8.76 29.96
C ASP A 87 7.33 -9.08 31.48
N THR A 88 6.26 -9.64 31.98
CA THR A 88 6.13 -10.04 33.42
C THR A 88 7.25 -10.92 33.91
N GLN A 89 7.83 -11.74 33.06
CA GLN A 89 8.87 -12.71 33.41
C GLN A 89 10.25 -12.39 32.83
N HIS A 90 10.33 -11.66 31.72
CA HIS A 90 11.57 -11.48 30.97
C HIS A 90 11.76 -10.03 30.50
N THR A 91 12.99 -9.65 30.36
CA THR A 91 13.38 -8.40 29.68
C THR A 91 14.29 -8.75 28.51
N ALA A 92 13.86 -8.39 27.33
CA ALA A 92 14.65 -8.51 26.11
C ALA A 92 15.12 -7.12 25.66
N THR A 93 16.40 -6.98 25.37
CA THR A 93 16.97 -5.75 24.81
C THR A 93 17.60 -6.03 23.46
N SER A 94 17.30 -5.20 22.49
CA SER A 94 17.95 -5.24 21.18
C SER A 94 18.39 -3.86 20.77
N SER A 95 19.53 -3.77 20.12
CA SER A 95 20.01 -2.53 19.55
C SER A 95 20.78 -2.77 18.26
N TYR A 96 20.76 -1.79 17.36
CA TYR A 96 21.62 -1.81 16.21
C TYR A 96 22.24 -0.42 15.94
N TRP A 97 23.40 -0.47 15.33
CA TRP A 97 24.05 0.66 14.66
C TRP A 97 24.06 0.39 13.17
N LEU A 98 23.62 1.36 12.39
CA LEU A 98 23.68 1.34 10.95
C LEU A 98 24.50 2.55 10.49
N HIS A 99 25.51 2.30 9.69
CA HIS A 99 26.33 3.31 9.03
C HIS A 99 26.13 3.13 7.53
N THR A 100 25.60 4.14 6.85
CA THR A 100 25.38 4.11 5.41
C THR A 100 26.22 5.16 4.72
N LEU A 101 26.99 4.76 3.73
CA LEU A 101 27.65 5.65 2.78
C LEU A 101 26.86 5.62 1.48
N GLU A 102 26.34 6.77 1.04
CA GLU A 102 25.47 6.93 -0.12
C GLU A 102 26.12 7.81 -1.20
N PRO A 103 27.03 7.31 -2.03
CA PRO A 103 27.45 8.04 -3.21
C PRO A 103 26.37 7.98 -4.28
N SER A 104 26.01 9.14 -4.86
CA SER A 104 25.14 9.22 -6.02
C SER A 104 25.76 10.11 -7.10
N TYR A 105 25.65 9.69 -8.34
CA TYR A 105 26.16 10.42 -9.48
C TYR A 105 25.06 10.59 -10.51
N GLN A 106 24.81 11.84 -10.91
CA GLN A 106 23.76 12.18 -11.85
C GLN A 106 24.35 12.83 -13.09
N ILE A 107 24.00 12.31 -14.25
CA ILE A 107 24.35 12.86 -15.56
C ILE A 107 23.08 13.37 -16.20
N GLU A 108 23.06 14.62 -16.59
CA GLU A 108 21.95 15.26 -17.28
C GLU A 108 22.34 15.66 -18.71
N TRP A 109 21.41 15.49 -19.65
CA TRP A 109 21.54 15.96 -21.02
C TRP A 109 20.22 16.52 -21.53
N SER A 110 20.25 17.10 -22.72
CA SER A 110 19.05 17.64 -23.35
C SER A 110 17.98 16.55 -23.53
N GLY A 111 17.00 16.55 -22.66
CA GLY A 111 15.85 15.65 -22.68
C GLY A 111 15.95 14.41 -21.82
N GLY A 112 17.04 14.21 -21.07
CA GLY A 112 17.15 13.04 -20.20
C GLY A 112 18.11 13.18 -19.06
N ASN A 113 18.10 12.21 -18.18
CA ASN A 113 19.05 12.05 -17.07
C ASN A 113 19.28 10.56 -16.75
N VAL A 114 20.45 10.30 -16.20
CA VAL A 114 20.79 9.02 -15.57
C VAL A 114 21.26 9.30 -14.16
N GLU A 115 20.74 8.57 -13.18
CA GLU A 115 21.20 8.62 -11.80
C GLU A 115 21.69 7.23 -11.38
N LEU A 116 22.91 7.18 -10.85
CA LEU A 116 23.50 5.99 -10.26
C LEU A 116 23.66 6.21 -8.77
N LEU A 117 23.06 5.37 -7.95
CA LEU A 117 23.16 5.38 -6.50
C LEU A 117 23.80 4.07 -6.03
N LEU A 118 24.84 4.17 -5.18
CA LEU A 118 25.65 3.03 -4.73
C LEU A 118 25.77 2.99 -3.20
N PRO A 119 24.68 2.82 -2.44
CA PRO A 119 24.76 2.80 -0.99
C PRO A 119 25.45 1.53 -0.49
N VAL A 120 26.34 1.73 0.47
CA VAL A 120 26.99 0.67 1.23
C VAL A 120 26.64 0.88 2.70
N GLU A 121 26.08 -0.14 3.31
CA GLU A 121 25.59 -0.13 4.68
C GLU A 121 26.39 -1.11 5.54
N TYR A 122 26.89 -0.64 6.66
CA TYR A 122 27.44 -1.48 7.71
C TYR A 122 26.48 -1.53 8.89
N ILE A 123 25.95 -2.69 9.17
CA ILE A 123 25.05 -2.93 10.31
C ILE A 123 25.76 -3.75 11.38
N ARG A 124 25.65 -3.31 12.62
CA ARG A 124 26.06 -4.03 13.81
C ARG A 124 24.90 -4.12 14.78
N THR A 125 24.56 -5.33 15.17
CA THR A 125 23.43 -5.62 16.05
C THR A 125 23.90 -6.22 17.37
N HIS A 126 23.14 -5.97 18.41
CA HIS A 126 23.35 -6.53 19.74
C HIS A 126 22.01 -6.94 20.36
N CYS A 127 21.94 -8.19 20.81
CA CYS A 127 20.80 -8.71 21.55
C CYS A 127 21.27 -9.05 22.97
N GLY A 128 20.59 -8.55 23.98
CA GLY A 128 20.98 -8.71 25.38
C GLY A 128 20.96 -10.15 25.91
N TRP A 129 20.29 -11.07 25.19
CA TRP A 129 20.21 -12.50 25.52
C TRP A 129 21.19 -13.38 24.73
N ARG A 130 22.00 -12.78 23.84
CA ARG A 130 23.00 -13.48 23.03
C ARG A 130 24.40 -13.03 23.37
N THR A 131 25.32 -13.95 23.33
CA THR A 131 26.75 -13.66 23.53
C THR A 131 27.45 -13.12 22.28
N LYS A 132 26.86 -13.35 21.10
CA LYS A 132 27.46 -12.98 19.82
C LYS A 132 26.69 -11.84 19.16
N ASN A 133 27.38 -10.78 18.76
CA ASN A 133 26.85 -9.70 17.94
C ASN A 133 26.90 -10.09 16.47
N ASP A 134 25.81 -9.83 15.74
CA ASP A 134 25.79 -10.00 14.30
C ASP A 134 26.33 -8.71 13.62
N ARG A 135 27.07 -8.90 12.53
CA ARG A 135 27.63 -7.84 11.70
C ARG A 135 27.44 -8.18 10.25
N ASN A 136 26.91 -7.25 9.46
CA ASN A 136 26.74 -7.43 8.04
C ASN A 136 27.11 -6.16 7.28
N VAL A 137 27.59 -6.34 6.05
CA VAL A 137 27.75 -5.28 5.07
C VAL A 137 26.73 -5.53 3.98
N LEU A 138 25.90 -4.52 3.73
CA LEU A 138 24.84 -4.57 2.73
C LEU A 138 25.21 -3.60 1.61
N PHE A 139 24.90 -3.99 0.38
CA PHE A 139 25.13 -3.17 -0.81
C PHE A 139 23.87 -3.11 -1.64
N SER A 140 23.35 -1.89 -1.89
CA SER A 140 22.03 -1.67 -2.47
C SER A 140 22.09 -0.71 -3.69
N PRO A 141 22.76 -1.09 -4.79
CA PRO A 141 22.90 -0.24 -5.96
C PRO A 141 21.57 -0.03 -6.68
N SER A 142 21.37 1.19 -7.22
CA SER A 142 20.29 1.49 -8.13
C SER A 142 20.74 2.34 -9.32
N LEU A 143 20.07 2.14 -10.45
CA LEU A 143 20.23 2.91 -11.67
C LEU A 143 18.86 3.36 -12.14
N ASP A 144 18.68 4.67 -12.27
CA ASP A 144 17.49 5.31 -12.78
C ASP A 144 17.81 6.05 -14.06
N VAL A 145 17.00 5.84 -15.10
CA VAL A 145 17.14 6.46 -16.41
C VAL A 145 15.83 7.11 -16.80
N SER A 146 15.87 8.38 -17.16
CA SER A 146 14.73 9.11 -17.72
C SER A 146 15.11 9.74 -19.04
N GLN A 147 14.34 9.48 -20.10
CA GLN A 147 14.57 10.02 -21.43
C GLN A 147 13.26 10.50 -22.05
N ARG A 148 13.28 11.72 -22.56
CA ARG A 148 12.21 12.28 -23.39
C ARG A 148 12.58 12.15 -24.87
N PHE A 149 11.65 11.65 -25.68
CA PHE A 149 11.76 11.56 -27.13
C PHE A 149 10.83 12.61 -27.74
N GLY A 150 11.39 13.75 -28.05
CA GLY A 150 10.63 14.92 -28.45
C GLY A 150 9.69 15.41 -27.32
N TYR A 151 8.51 15.92 -27.70
CA TYR A 151 7.52 16.47 -26.76
C TYR A 151 6.44 15.48 -26.34
N LEU A 152 6.38 14.32 -26.98
CA LEU A 152 5.24 13.41 -26.87
C LEU A 152 5.53 12.18 -26.03
N LEU A 153 6.75 11.68 -26.05
CA LEU A 153 7.09 10.39 -25.44
C LEU A 153 8.14 10.55 -24.36
N ARG A 154 7.93 9.90 -23.22
CA ARG A 154 8.88 9.80 -22.12
C ARG A 154 9.04 8.35 -21.70
N LEU A 155 10.27 7.94 -21.55
CA LEU A 155 10.70 6.66 -20.99
C LEU A 155 11.35 6.90 -19.64
N ASP A 156 10.87 6.19 -18.61
CA ASP A 156 11.53 6.09 -17.31
C ASP A 156 11.81 4.61 -17.05
N ALA A 157 13.04 4.27 -16.72
CA ALA A 157 13.46 2.91 -16.41
C ALA A 157 14.30 2.91 -15.13
N SER A 158 14.06 1.94 -14.26
CA SER A 158 14.86 1.78 -13.04
C SER A 158 15.19 0.32 -12.81
N VAL A 159 16.40 0.08 -12.33
CA VAL A 159 16.85 -1.22 -11.83
C VAL A 159 17.52 -1.01 -10.49
N ALA A 160 17.14 -1.78 -9.48
CA ALA A 160 17.77 -1.72 -8.18
C ALA A 160 17.95 -3.13 -7.59
N TYR A 161 19.01 -3.27 -6.84
CA TYR A 161 19.26 -4.41 -5.98
C TYR A 161 19.36 -3.91 -4.54
N ASN A 162 18.39 -4.28 -3.71
CA ASN A 162 18.31 -3.82 -2.34
C ASN A 162 18.59 -4.98 -1.39
N GLN A 163 19.45 -4.72 -0.42
CA GLN A 163 19.68 -5.61 0.72
C GLN A 163 19.19 -4.89 1.98
N ASN A 164 18.23 -5.49 2.65
CA ASN A 164 17.68 -4.92 3.88
C ASN A 164 17.86 -5.92 5.03
N ALA A 165 18.32 -5.42 6.17
CA ALA A 165 18.21 -6.17 7.41
C ALA A 165 16.74 -6.22 7.80
N SER A 166 16.11 -7.38 7.60
CA SER A 166 14.73 -7.63 7.99
C SER A 166 14.67 -8.16 9.41
N ASN A 167 13.50 -8.11 10.03
CA ASN A 167 13.21 -8.66 11.36
C ASN A 167 13.96 -8.07 12.58
N ILE A 168 14.40 -6.82 12.50
CA ILE A 168 15.01 -6.17 13.67
C ILE A 168 13.97 -5.88 14.76
N ASP A 169 12.72 -5.64 14.40
CA ASP A 169 11.65 -5.33 15.33
C ASP A 169 11.15 -6.55 16.12
N PRO A 170 10.99 -7.76 15.56
CA PRO A 170 10.61 -8.95 16.30
C PRO A 170 11.76 -9.65 17.03
N TRP A 171 12.88 -8.96 17.30
CA TRP A 171 13.96 -9.51 18.07
C TRP A 171 13.62 -9.60 19.56
N PHE A 172 13.13 -10.74 19.96
CA PHE A 172 12.89 -11.11 21.34
C PHE A 172 13.10 -12.62 21.50
N ASN A 173 13.41 -13.01 22.71
CA ASN A 173 13.53 -14.42 23.06
C ASN A 173 12.19 -14.90 23.63
N GLY A 174 11.61 -15.91 23.00
CA GLY A 174 10.35 -16.50 23.46
C GLY A 174 9.17 -16.25 22.52
N THR A 175 7.98 -16.34 23.06
CA THR A 175 6.72 -16.24 22.33
C THR A 175 5.95 -15.02 22.78
N MET A 176 5.49 -14.24 21.83
CA MET A 176 4.66 -13.05 22.07
C MET A 176 3.25 -13.27 21.55
N MET A 177 2.27 -12.95 22.38
CA MET A 177 0.86 -12.95 22.02
C MET A 177 0.56 -11.69 21.18
N ASN A 178 0.15 -11.87 19.92
CA ASN A 178 -0.30 -10.77 19.07
C ASN A 178 -1.78 -10.45 19.30
N ASN A 179 -2.56 -11.47 19.56
CA ASN A 179 -3.97 -11.40 19.96
C ASN A 179 -4.34 -12.69 20.70
N TYR A 180 -5.57 -12.80 21.16
CA TYR A 180 -6.05 -13.92 21.96
C TYR A 180 -5.95 -15.31 21.29
N ARG A 181 -5.65 -15.38 19.99
CA ARG A 181 -5.51 -16.63 19.24
C ARG A 181 -4.24 -16.73 18.41
N THR A 182 -3.35 -15.75 18.47
CA THR A 182 -2.16 -15.75 17.63
C THR A 182 -0.92 -15.41 18.42
N PHE A 183 0.04 -16.29 18.37
CA PHE A 183 1.34 -16.15 18.99
C PHE A 183 2.43 -16.10 17.95
N THR A 184 3.46 -15.31 18.17
CA THR A 184 4.64 -15.24 17.32
C THR A 184 5.88 -15.59 18.12
N VAL A 185 6.66 -16.53 17.62
CA VAL A 185 7.98 -16.83 18.13
C VAL A 185 8.94 -15.77 17.62
N GLY A 186 9.70 -15.17 18.53
CA GLY A 186 10.72 -14.20 18.20
C GLY A 186 11.88 -14.78 17.43
N THR A 187 12.62 -13.91 16.75
CA THR A 187 13.85 -14.27 16.06
C THR A 187 15.06 -13.80 16.87
N ASP A 188 16.10 -14.57 16.86
CA ASP A 188 17.33 -14.27 17.57
C ASP A 188 18.52 -13.96 16.63
N SER A 189 18.33 -14.05 15.33
CA SER A 189 19.32 -13.81 14.29
C SER A 189 18.91 -12.68 13.35
N LEU A 190 19.91 -11.94 12.87
CA LEU A 190 19.70 -10.95 11.82
C LEU A 190 19.39 -11.65 10.50
N SER A 191 18.27 -11.34 9.93
CA SER A 191 17.88 -11.79 8.60
C SER A 191 18.18 -10.72 7.56
N VAL A 192 18.65 -11.15 6.41
CA VAL A 192 18.89 -10.26 5.26
C VAL A 192 17.95 -10.62 4.12
N GLN A 193 17.07 -9.70 3.80
CA GLN A 193 16.24 -9.79 2.61
C GLN A 193 16.96 -9.14 1.44
N ARG A 194 17.05 -9.83 0.32
CA ARG A 194 17.65 -9.39 -0.93
C ARG A 194 16.55 -9.22 -1.96
N THR A 195 16.39 -8.01 -2.49
CA THR A 195 15.34 -7.69 -3.45
C THR A 195 15.94 -7.08 -4.70
N THR A 196 15.72 -7.74 -5.83
CA THR A 196 15.98 -7.17 -7.15
C THR A 196 14.67 -6.65 -7.72
N LEU A 197 14.67 -5.43 -8.20
CA LEU A 197 13.51 -4.82 -8.85
C LEU A 197 13.93 -4.20 -10.18
N ALA A 198 13.05 -4.26 -11.16
CA ALA A 198 13.17 -3.57 -12.42
C ALA A 198 11.82 -2.99 -12.80
N ASN A 199 11.80 -1.70 -13.15
CA ASN A 199 10.60 -1.00 -13.56
C ASN A 199 10.84 -0.30 -14.89
N LEU A 200 9.82 -0.28 -15.71
CA LEU A 200 9.76 0.44 -16.97
C LEU A 200 8.45 1.21 -17.03
N ARG A 201 8.52 2.48 -17.32
CA ARG A 201 7.35 3.32 -17.58
C ARG A 201 7.52 4.04 -18.91
N LEU A 202 6.55 3.88 -19.78
CA LEU A 202 6.47 4.60 -21.04
C LEU A 202 5.23 5.47 -21.05
N SER A 203 5.41 6.78 -21.19
CA SER A 203 4.35 7.76 -21.12
C SER A 203 4.27 8.53 -22.43
N TYR A 204 3.08 8.61 -23.01
CA TYR A 204 2.78 9.37 -24.21
C TYR A 204 1.73 10.42 -23.92
N LEU A 205 1.96 11.66 -24.34
CA LEU A 205 1.02 12.75 -24.21
C LEU A 205 1.00 13.60 -25.48
N ASN A 206 -0.13 13.61 -26.16
CA ASN A 206 -0.37 14.48 -27.29
C ASN A 206 -1.51 15.45 -26.96
N THR A 207 -1.15 16.71 -26.73
CA THR A 207 -2.11 17.78 -26.35
C THR A 207 -2.97 18.24 -27.51
N VAL A 208 -2.54 18.04 -28.76
CA VAL A 208 -3.29 18.41 -29.96
C VAL A 208 -4.42 17.40 -30.20
N THR A 209 -4.08 16.13 -30.19
CA THR A 209 -5.08 15.06 -30.37
C THR A 209 -5.79 14.69 -29.06
N LEU A 210 -5.38 15.24 -27.93
CA LEU A 210 -5.89 14.93 -26.58
C LEU A 210 -5.86 13.43 -26.27
N LEU A 211 -4.79 12.78 -26.71
CA LEU A 211 -4.51 11.37 -26.43
C LEU A 211 -3.35 11.29 -25.45
N SER A 212 -3.55 10.58 -24.36
CA SER A 212 -2.47 10.17 -23.46
C SER A 212 -2.57 8.71 -23.13
N TRP A 213 -1.43 8.06 -22.98
CA TRP A 213 -1.36 6.71 -22.45
C TRP A 213 -0.08 6.52 -21.62
N ASN A 214 -0.15 5.62 -20.66
CA ASN A 214 0.98 5.20 -19.84
C ASN A 214 1.01 3.69 -19.80
N LEU A 215 2.15 3.12 -20.11
CA LEU A 215 2.47 1.72 -19.93
C LEU A 215 3.46 1.61 -18.77
N TYR A 216 3.18 0.75 -17.83
CA TYR A 216 4.07 0.38 -16.74
C TYR A 216 4.32 -1.12 -16.77
N ALA A 217 5.56 -1.52 -16.59
CA ALA A 217 5.95 -2.91 -16.36
C ALA A 217 6.92 -2.97 -15.18
N GLY A 218 6.62 -3.82 -14.22
CA GLY A 218 7.41 -4.01 -13.01
C GLY A 218 7.73 -5.48 -12.79
N TRP A 219 8.94 -5.74 -12.32
CA TRP A 219 9.38 -7.04 -11.87
C TRP A 219 10.11 -6.90 -10.54
N THR A 220 9.76 -7.76 -9.59
CA THR A 220 10.42 -7.82 -8.29
C THR A 220 10.70 -9.26 -7.94
N ARG A 221 11.92 -9.54 -7.51
CA ARG A 221 12.32 -10.81 -6.94
C ARG A 221 12.96 -10.56 -5.58
N SER A 222 12.33 -11.08 -4.54
CA SER A 222 12.80 -10.97 -3.17
C SER A 222 13.18 -12.35 -2.64
N THR A 223 14.37 -12.46 -2.07
CA THR A 223 14.85 -13.67 -1.41
C THR A 223 15.10 -13.35 0.05
N SER A 224 14.51 -14.10 0.95
CA SER A 224 14.76 -14.04 2.39
C SER A 224 15.44 -15.31 2.84
N ASP A 225 16.33 -15.21 3.81
CA ASP A 225 17.01 -16.33 4.46
C ASP A 225 16.15 -17.04 5.51
N HIS A 226 14.94 -16.53 5.73
CA HIS A 226 13.93 -17.16 6.58
C HIS A 226 12.52 -16.87 6.05
N TYR A 227 11.58 -17.67 6.51
CA TYR A 227 10.15 -17.44 6.37
C TYR A 227 9.43 -17.78 7.68
N PHE A 228 8.16 -17.38 7.79
CA PHE A 228 7.34 -17.75 8.93
C PHE A 228 6.38 -18.88 8.55
N GLU A 229 6.38 -19.92 9.36
CA GLU A 229 5.41 -21.01 9.28
C GLU A 229 4.26 -20.74 10.25
N SER A 230 3.03 -20.95 9.80
CA SER A 230 1.83 -20.89 10.63
C SER A 230 1.39 -22.28 11.03
N LEU A 231 1.46 -22.58 12.31
CA LEU A 231 0.97 -23.81 12.90
C LEU A 231 -0.40 -23.57 13.52
N TYR A 232 -1.44 -24.11 12.91
CA TYR A 232 -2.82 -24.01 13.40
C TYR A 232 -3.08 -25.12 14.42
N LEU A 233 -3.06 -24.77 15.70
CA LEU A 233 -3.41 -25.62 16.81
C LEU A 233 -4.92 -25.47 17.12
N PRO A 234 -5.53 -26.38 17.88
CA PRO A 234 -6.97 -26.32 18.16
C PRO A 234 -7.43 -24.98 18.76
N ASP A 235 -6.63 -24.41 19.64
CA ASP A 235 -6.98 -23.21 20.41
C ASP A 235 -6.32 -21.93 19.90
N TYR A 236 -5.17 -22.04 19.21
CA TYR A 236 -4.41 -20.89 18.76
C TYR A 236 -3.57 -21.17 17.51
N THR A 237 -3.07 -20.11 16.91
CA THR A 237 -2.11 -20.16 15.81
C THR A 237 -0.74 -19.75 16.30
N LEU A 238 0.26 -20.58 16.08
CA LEU A 238 1.66 -20.26 16.35
C LEU A 238 2.36 -19.89 15.04
N ILE A 239 2.99 -18.72 15.01
CA ILE A 239 3.81 -18.26 13.89
C ILE A 239 5.26 -18.38 14.30
N ALA A 240 5.99 -19.29 13.66
CA ALA A 240 7.39 -19.60 13.99
C ALA A 240 8.31 -19.30 12.81
N PRO A 241 9.51 -18.73 13.04
CA PRO A 241 10.51 -18.53 12.00
C PRO A 241 11.17 -19.85 11.63
N VAL A 242 11.29 -20.08 10.32
CA VAL A 242 12.05 -21.21 9.75
C VAL A 242 13.20 -20.64 8.92
N TRP A 243 14.42 -21.03 9.25
CA TRP A 243 15.62 -20.54 8.56
C TRP A 243 15.90 -21.39 7.32
N ASP A 244 15.42 -20.90 6.19
CA ASP A 244 15.63 -21.49 4.88
C ASP A 244 15.37 -20.44 3.80
N ASP A 245 16.20 -20.43 2.76
CA ASP A 245 16.10 -19.45 1.67
C ASP A 245 14.82 -19.65 0.87
N ARG A 246 14.00 -18.60 0.80
CA ARG A 246 12.77 -18.59 0.01
C ARG A 246 12.67 -17.35 -0.87
N THR A 247 12.10 -17.57 -2.03
CA THR A 247 12.01 -16.54 -3.05
C THR A 247 10.55 -16.19 -3.32
N LYS A 248 10.25 -14.89 -3.30
CA LYS A 248 9.00 -14.30 -3.78
C LYS A 248 9.27 -13.60 -5.10
N THR A 249 8.40 -13.80 -6.08
CA THR A 249 8.50 -13.13 -7.40
C THR A 249 7.18 -12.48 -7.73
N THR A 250 7.23 -11.21 -8.14
CA THR A 250 6.06 -10.45 -8.58
C THR A 250 6.33 -9.85 -9.95
N TRP A 251 5.35 -9.97 -10.86
CA TRP A 251 5.28 -9.25 -12.11
C TRP A 251 4.04 -8.36 -12.10
N SER A 252 4.17 -7.18 -12.63
CA SER A 252 3.03 -6.27 -12.82
C SER A 252 3.15 -5.56 -14.16
N VAL A 253 2.02 -5.47 -14.87
CA VAL A 253 1.92 -4.69 -16.11
C VAL A 253 0.63 -3.90 -16.02
N ALA A 254 0.71 -2.59 -16.23
CA ALA A 254 -0.45 -1.71 -16.22
C ALA A 254 -0.43 -0.80 -17.45
N LEU A 255 -1.57 -0.68 -18.10
CA LEU A 255 -1.80 0.24 -19.21
C LEU A 255 -2.97 1.16 -18.87
N SER A 256 -2.74 2.45 -18.95
CA SER A 256 -3.82 3.45 -18.90
C SER A 256 -3.85 4.27 -20.18
N CYS A 257 -5.03 4.54 -20.68
CA CYS A 257 -5.25 5.31 -21.89
C CYS A 257 -6.40 6.29 -21.70
N ARG A 258 -6.20 7.54 -22.07
CA ARG A 258 -7.22 8.57 -22.07
C ARG A 258 -7.29 9.26 -23.43
N LYS A 259 -8.49 9.35 -23.96
CA LYS A 259 -8.79 10.08 -25.21
C LYS A 259 -9.97 11.00 -25.01
N ASN A 260 -9.80 12.27 -25.38
CA ASN A 260 -10.91 13.23 -25.44
C ASN A 260 -11.23 13.51 -26.90
N PHE A 261 -12.51 13.32 -27.28
CA PHE A 261 -13.06 13.59 -28.59
C PHE A 261 -13.80 14.94 -28.51
N ARG A 262 -13.15 16.01 -28.95
CA ARG A 262 -13.70 17.40 -28.81
C ARG A 262 -15.02 17.55 -29.52
N GLU A 263 -15.11 17.11 -30.77
CA GLU A 263 -16.33 17.27 -31.61
C GLU A 263 -17.51 16.47 -31.06
N ALA A 264 -17.25 15.30 -30.48
CA ALA A 264 -18.29 14.47 -29.86
C ALA A 264 -18.55 14.83 -28.40
N HIS A 265 -17.77 15.73 -27.80
CA HIS A 265 -17.79 16.06 -26.38
C HIS A 265 -17.69 14.81 -25.47
N LEU A 266 -16.91 13.82 -25.93
CA LEU A 266 -16.77 12.53 -25.27
C LEU A 266 -15.37 12.37 -24.72
N SER A 267 -15.25 11.96 -23.45
CA SER A 267 -14.01 11.53 -22.80
C SER A 267 -14.05 10.03 -22.59
N LEU A 268 -13.04 9.33 -23.07
CA LEU A 268 -12.85 7.90 -22.85
C LEU A 268 -11.61 7.70 -21.98
N ASN A 269 -11.69 6.89 -20.94
CA ASN A 269 -10.61 6.56 -20.05
C ASN A 269 -10.61 5.05 -19.78
N GLY A 270 -9.55 4.37 -20.17
CA GLY A 270 -9.37 2.94 -20.00
C GLY A 270 -8.13 2.65 -19.15
N GLN A 271 -8.23 1.68 -18.27
CA GLN A 271 -7.10 1.17 -17.49
C GLN A 271 -7.19 -0.35 -17.44
N THR A 272 -6.07 -1.00 -17.57
CA THR A 272 -5.93 -2.44 -17.30
C THR A 272 -4.64 -2.70 -16.58
N ASP A 273 -4.69 -3.57 -15.60
CA ASP A 273 -3.54 -4.02 -14.83
C ASP A 273 -3.59 -5.52 -14.64
N TYR A 274 -2.43 -6.11 -14.84
CA TYR A 274 -2.19 -7.54 -14.62
C TYR A 274 -1.08 -7.70 -13.60
N SER A 275 -1.27 -8.60 -12.64
CA SER A 275 -0.24 -8.99 -11.70
C SER A 275 -0.12 -10.51 -11.60
N TYR A 276 1.11 -10.95 -11.43
CA TYR A 276 1.46 -12.31 -11.09
C TYR A 276 2.31 -12.32 -9.83
N ASN A 277 1.91 -13.10 -8.84
CA ASN A 277 2.63 -13.30 -7.60
C ASN A 277 2.94 -14.78 -7.41
N LYS A 278 4.19 -15.06 -7.09
CA LYS A 278 4.65 -16.37 -6.64
C LYS A 278 5.30 -16.17 -5.27
N GLU A 279 4.70 -16.72 -4.23
CA GLU A 279 5.23 -16.65 -2.88
C GLU A 279 5.18 -18.00 -2.18
N TYR A 280 6.11 -18.21 -1.28
CA TYR A 280 6.19 -19.42 -0.48
C TYR A 280 5.32 -19.27 0.76
N VAL A 281 4.50 -20.29 1.02
CA VAL A 281 3.63 -20.35 2.21
C VAL A 281 3.86 -21.69 2.88
N ALA A 282 3.97 -21.68 4.20
CA ALA A 282 4.11 -22.87 5.02
C ALA A 282 3.03 -22.85 6.12
N GLN A 283 2.27 -23.96 6.20
CA GLN A 283 1.17 -24.13 7.16
C GLN A 283 1.09 -25.59 7.59
N ASN A 284 1.13 -25.85 8.90
CA ASN A 284 0.99 -27.18 9.47
C ASN A 284 1.90 -28.22 8.78
N GLU A 285 3.19 -27.95 8.70
CA GLU A 285 4.21 -28.82 8.08
C GLU A 285 4.02 -29.03 6.56
N ARG A 286 3.04 -28.39 5.95
CA ARG A 286 2.88 -28.35 4.50
C ARG A 286 3.41 -27.05 3.98
N ALA A 287 4.14 -27.13 2.90
CA ALA A 287 4.73 -25.95 2.32
C ALA A 287 4.73 -26.03 0.79
N ASP A 288 4.37 -24.94 0.13
CA ASP A 288 4.38 -24.84 -1.32
C ASP A 288 4.44 -23.39 -1.80
N TYR A 289 4.66 -23.21 -3.08
CA TYR A 289 4.58 -21.94 -3.75
C TYR A 289 3.16 -21.64 -4.23
N LEU A 290 2.51 -20.65 -3.61
CA LEU A 290 1.29 -20.08 -4.13
C LEU A 290 1.59 -19.27 -5.40
N ARG A 291 0.83 -19.56 -6.46
CA ARG A 291 0.89 -18.83 -7.72
C ARG A 291 -0.46 -18.18 -7.97
N TYR A 292 -0.46 -16.87 -7.87
CA TYR A 292 -1.65 -16.06 -7.95
C TYR A 292 -1.55 -15.07 -9.10
N HIS A 293 -2.62 -14.99 -9.89
CA HIS A 293 -2.76 -14.05 -11.00
C HIS A 293 -3.97 -13.16 -10.75
N ALA A 294 -3.86 -11.90 -11.08
CA ALA A 294 -4.97 -10.97 -11.05
C ALA A 294 -4.94 -10.09 -12.31
N LEU A 295 -6.07 -9.93 -12.93
CA LEU A 295 -6.31 -9.01 -14.03
C LEU A 295 -7.46 -8.09 -13.63
N HIS A 296 -7.21 -6.80 -13.65
CA HIS A 296 -8.21 -5.78 -13.48
C HIS A 296 -8.33 -4.94 -14.75
N ALA A 297 -9.54 -4.62 -15.18
CA ALA A 297 -9.79 -3.73 -16.29
C ALA A 297 -10.93 -2.76 -15.94
N THR A 298 -10.73 -1.48 -16.26
CA THR A 298 -11.74 -0.44 -16.08
C THR A 298 -11.85 0.39 -17.35
N LEU A 299 -13.07 0.64 -17.78
CA LEU A 299 -13.40 1.56 -18.86
C LEU A 299 -14.41 2.57 -18.36
N SER A 300 -14.09 3.84 -18.45
CA SER A 300 -15.04 4.91 -18.13
C SER A 300 -15.21 5.86 -19.31
N THR A 301 -16.41 6.25 -19.55
CA THR A 301 -16.79 7.24 -20.57
C THR A 301 -17.66 8.32 -19.97
N GLN A 302 -17.40 9.56 -20.34
CA GLN A 302 -18.17 10.71 -19.90
C GLN A 302 -18.51 11.55 -21.14
N TRP A 303 -19.77 11.86 -21.29
CA TRP A 303 -20.25 12.76 -22.33
C TRP A 303 -20.64 14.13 -21.73
N SER A 304 -20.22 15.20 -22.39
CA SER A 304 -20.44 16.59 -21.94
C SER A 304 -20.99 17.49 -23.06
N GLY A 305 -21.74 16.91 -24.00
CA GLY A 305 -22.29 17.64 -25.17
C GLY A 305 -23.38 18.63 -24.81
N LEU A 306 -24.05 18.43 -23.67
CA LEU A 306 -25.02 19.39 -23.15
C LEU A 306 -24.50 19.97 -21.82
N SER A 307 -24.58 21.27 -21.67
CA SER A 307 -24.17 21.95 -20.43
C SER A 307 -24.99 21.56 -19.21
N TRP A 308 -26.25 21.16 -19.44
CA TRP A 308 -27.20 20.80 -18.41
C TRP A 308 -27.29 19.29 -18.12
N PHE A 309 -26.65 18.42 -18.93
CA PHE A 309 -26.71 16.98 -18.75
C PHE A 309 -25.35 16.31 -19.06
N GLN A 310 -24.81 15.61 -18.10
CA GLN A 310 -23.49 14.98 -18.19
C GLN A 310 -23.54 13.52 -17.67
N PRO A 311 -23.80 12.53 -18.54
CA PRO A 311 -23.76 11.13 -18.16
C PRO A 311 -22.32 10.61 -18.13
N LYS A 312 -22.04 9.73 -17.17
CA LYS A 312 -20.79 8.98 -17.03
C LYS A 312 -21.12 7.50 -16.85
N LEU A 313 -20.54 6.66 -17.70
CA LEU A 313 -20.60 5.22 -17.58
C LEU A 313 -19.24 4.70 -17.15
N THR A 314 -19.20 3.81 -16.17
CA THR A 314 -18.00 3.09 -15.75
C THR A 314 -18.27 1.60 -15.78
N LEU A 315 -17.37 0.84 -16.41
CA LEU A 315 -17.37 -0.62 -16.46
C LEU A 315 -16.04 -1.08 -15.85
N ALA A 316 -16.09 -2.03 -14.94
CA ALA A 316 -14.89 -2.62 -14.36
C ALA A 316 -15.04 -4.13 -14.24
N GLY A 317 -13.93 -4.85 -14.39
CA GLY A 317 -13.88 -6.30 -14.22
C GLY A 317 -12.61 -6.72 -13.52
N ASN A 318 -12.73 -7.70 -12.65
CA ASN A 318 -11.62 -8.36 -11.97
C ASN A 318 -11.68 -9.86 -12.23
N LEU A 319 -10.58 -10.39 -12.68
CA LEU A 319 -10.34 -11.83 -12.79
C LEU A 319 -9.16 -12.18 -11.91
N SER A 320 -9.35 -13.07 -10.97
CA SER A 320 -8.26 -13.59 -10.18
C SER A 320 -8.28 -15.12 -10.20
N TRP A 321 -7.11 -15.72 -10.40
CA TRP A 321 -7.00 -17.16 -10.41
C TRP A 321 -5.74 -17.61 -9.69
N LYS A 322 -5.90 -18.68 -8.96
CA LYS A 322 -4.89 -19.37 -8.20
C LYS A 322 -4.67 -20.73 -8.81
N LYS A 323 -3.42 -21.10 -9.09
CA LYS A 323 -3.08 -22.46 -9.50
C LYS A 323 -3.16 -23.43 -8.32
N PRO A 324 -3.47 -24.72 -8.57
CA PRO A 324 -3.40 -25.75 -7.54
C PRO A 324 -2.05 -25.76 -6.81
N ASP A 325 -2.10 -26.00 -5.52
CA ASP A 325 -0.94 -26.07 -4.64
C ASP A 325 -1.19 -27.14 -3.54
N ALA A 326 -0.25 -27.29 -2.59
CA ALA A 326 -0.36 -28.23 -1.49
C ALA A 326 -1.58 -27.97 -0.56
N PHE A 327 -2.18 -26.79 -0.60
CA PHE A 327 -3.31 -26.37 0.24
C PHE A 327 -4.66 -26.47 -0.48
N SER A 328 -4.67 -26.42 -1.81
CA SER A 328 -5.87 -26.49 -2.64
C SER A 328 -5.61 -27.26 -3.92
N ALA A 329 -6.30 -28.36 -4.09
CA ALA A 329 -6.18 -29.21 -5.28
C ALA A 329 -6.91 -28.66 -6.52
N THR A 330 -7.70 -27.60 -6.37
CA THR A 330 -8.53 -27.03 -7.43
C THR A 330 -8.04 -25.65 -7.85
N ASP A 331 -8.12 -25.38 -9.16
CA ASP A 331 -8.01 -24.01 -9.68
C ASP A 331 -9.17 -23.16 -9.16
N ASN A 332 -8.86 -22.09 -8.48
CA ASN A 332 -9.85 -21.12 -8.04
C ASN A 332 -9.81 -19.92 -8.99
N LEU A 333 -10.85 -19.80 -9.82
CA LEU A 333 -11.07 -18.62 -10.66
C LEU A 333 -12.21 -17.81 -10.05
N LEU A 334 -11.91 -16.59 -9.61
CA LEU A 334 -12.89 -15.63 -9.12
C LEU A 334 -13.11 -14.54 -10.17
N LYS A 335 -14.35 -14.26 -10.46
CA LYS A 335 -14.79 -13.27 -11.45
C LYS A 335 -15.67 -12.24 -10.77
N ASN A 336 -15.29 -10.98 -10.91
CA ASN A 336 -16.09 -9.87 -10.42
C ASN A 336 -16.29 -8.87 -11.56
N ALA A 337 -17.49 -8.36 -11.72
CA ALA A 337 -17.80 -7.29 -12.64
C ALA A 337 -18.54 -6.17 -11.88
N TYR A 338 -18.26 -4.96 -12.27
CA TYR A 338 -18.90 -3.76 -11.73
C TYR A 338 -19.25 -2.83 -12.87
N TYR A 339 -20.44 -2.25 -12.82
CA TYR A 339 -20.78 -1.15 -13.69
C TYR A 339 -21.55 -0.07 -12.93
N SER A 340 -21.32 1.20 -13.30
CA SER A 340 -22.07 2.33 -12.77
C SER A 340 -22.42 3.31 -13.87
N LEU A 341 -23.61 3.88 -13.73
CA LEU A 341 -24.11 4.97 -14.56
C LEU A 341 -24.43 6.14 -13.65
N THR A 342 -23.62 7.21 -13.76
CA THR A 342 -23.83 8.47 -13.05
C THR A 342 -24.42 9.46 -14.04
N MET A 343 -25.51 10.14 -13.66
CA MET A 343 -26.16 11.18 -14.44
C MET A 343 -26.21 12.46 -13.64
N ASP A 344 -25.57 13.50 -14.16
CA ASP A 344 -25.59 14.84 -13.59
C ASP A 344 -26.48 15.75 -14.43
N PHE A 345 -27.44 16.42 -13.77
CA PHE A 345 -28.34 17.40 -14.36
C PHE A 345 -28.08 18.74 -13.70
N TYR A 346 -27.87 19.75 -14.52
CA TYR A 346 -27.68 21.16 -14.11
C TYR A 346 -28.80 22.04 -14.69
N PRO A 347 -30.02 22.03 -14.12
CA PRO A 347 -31.11 22.82 -14.64
C PRO A 347 -30.80 24.32 -14.67
N ILE A 348 -30.02 24.75 -13.70
CA ILE A 348 -29.42 26.08 -13.60
C ILE A 348 -28.01 25.95 -13.03
N SER A 349 -27.14 26.93 -13.24
CA SER A 349 -25.72 26.89 -12.83
C SER A 349 -25.48 26.65 -11.32
N LYS A 350 -26.51 26.94 -10.50
CA LYS A 350 -26.44 26.79 -9.04
C LYS A 350 -27.06 25.49 -8.51
N LEU A 351 -27.70 24.70 -9.36
CA LEU A 351 -28.44 23.51 -8.96
C LEU A 351 -27.92 22.31 -9.72
N ARG A 352 -27.43 21.30 -8.99
CA ARG A 352 -27.07 20.00 -9.52
C ARG A 352 -27.99 18.94 -8.94
N LEU A 353 -28.69 18.24 -9.82
CA LEU A 353 -29.38 16.99 -9.51
C LEU A 353 -28.48 15.86 -9.98
N TYR A 354 -28.29 14.85 -9.18
CA TYR A 354 -27.52 13.68 -9.60
C TYR A 354 -28.28 12.39 -9.32
N ALA A 355 -28.06 11.41 -10.19
CA ALA A 355 -28.48 10.04 -9.98
C ALA A 355 -27.29 9.12 -10.30
N ASP A 356 -27.01 8.19 -9.43
CA ASP A 356 -25.94 7.19 -9.58
C ASP A 356 -26.53 5.81 -9.37
N PHE A 357 -26.48 5.00 -10.42
CA PHE A 357 -26.85 3.60 -10.38
C PHE A 357 -25.56 2.77 -10.51
N SER A 358 -25.34 1.83 -9.60
CA SER A 358 -24.22 0.92 -9.69
C SER A 358 -24.65 -0.51 -9.38
N GLN A 359 -23.99 -1.45 -10.05
CA GLN A 359 -24.20 -2.87 -9.81
C GLN A 359 -22.87 -3.61 -9.77
N SER A 360 -22.71 -4.46 -8.78
CA SER A 360 -21.57 -5.36 -8.63
C SER A 360 -22.05 -6.80 -8.75
N VAL A 361 -21.35 -7.58 -9.56
CA VAL A 361 -21.59 -9.01 -9.74
C VAL A 361 -20.33 -9.74 -9.35
N PHE A 362 -20.39 -10.67 -8.40
CA PHE A 362 -19.24 -11.46 -7.99
C PHE A 362 -19.59 -12.95 -7.87
N GLU A 363 -18.65 -13.77 -8.28
CA GLU A 363 -18.73 -15.21 -8.15
C GLU A 363 -18.40 -15.61 -6.71
N ILE A 364 -19.34 -16.26 -6.02
CA ILE A 364 -19.16 -16.76 -4.65
C ILE A 364 -18.61 -18.18 -4.67
N ALA A 365 -19.10 -19.00 -5.61
CA ALA A 365 -18.66 -20.38 -5.85
C ALA A 365 -18.86 -20.70 -7.31
N HIS A 366 -18.33 -21.82 -7.80
CA HIS A 366 -18.51 -22.25 -9.18
C HIS A 366 -19.96 -22.10 -9.65
N SER A 367 -20.18 -21.16 -10.59
CA SER A 367 -21.48 -20.85 -11.20
C SER A 367 -22.52 -20.18 -10.27
N HIS A 368 -22.14 -19.76 -9.07
CA HIS A 368 -23.01 -19.01 -8.17
C HIS A 368 -22.55 -17.55 -8.10
N TYR A 369 -23.45 -16.63 -8.43
CA TYR A 369 -23.17 -15.21 -8.48
C TYR A 369 -24.03 -14.46 -7.47
N SER A 370 -23.42 -13.50 -6.77
CA SER A 370 -24.13 -12.49 -6.00
C SER A 370 -24.19 -11.19 -6.79
N VAL A 371 -25.35 -10.56 -6.76
CA VAL A 371 -25.57 -9.28 -7.45
C VAL A 371 -26.01 -8.24 -6.42
N ASN A 372 -25.23 -7.18 -6.27
CA ASN A 372 -25.56 -6.06 -5.42
C ASN A 372 -25.82 -4.84 -6.29
N SER A 373 -26.97 -4.22 -6.11
CA SER A 373 -27.40 -3.02 -6.85
C SER A 373 -27.61 -1.86 -5.89
N PHE A 374 -27.09 -0.70 -6.26
CA PHE A 374 -27.18 0.53 -5.48
C PHE A 374 -27.75 1.65 -6.35
N LEU A 375 -28.68 2.40 -5.81
CA LEU A 375 -29.23 3.59 -6.44
C LEU A 375 -29.10 4.77 -5.47
N ASN A 376 -28.33 5.77 -5.86
CA ASN A 376 -28.18 7.03 -5.15
C ASN A 376 -28.78 8.15 -5.99
N ALA A 377 -29.53 9.03 -5.36
CA ALA A 377 -29.97 10.26 -6.00
C ALA A 377 -29.89 11.41 -5.00
N GLY A 378 -29.56 12.59 -5.48
CA GLY A 378 -29.41 13.72 -4.60
C GLY A 378 -29.48 15.08 -5.32
N LEU A 379 -29.50 16.10 -4.51
CA LEU A 379 -29.60 17.51 -4.89
C LEU A 379 -28.42 18.26 -4.25
N ARG A 380 -27.71 19.05 -5.04
CA ARG A 380 -26.67 19.97 -4.56
C ARG A 380 -27.03 21.40 -4.99
N ILE A 381 -27.09 22.29 -4.03
CA ILE A 381 -27.32 23.72 -4.28
C ILE A 381 -26.03 24.47 -3.95
N ARG A 382 -25.54 25.26 -4.90
CA ARG A 382 -24.42 26.17 -4.70
C ARG A 382 -24.96 27.53 -4.21
N THR A 383 -24.68 27.88 -2.97
CA THR A 383 -25.03 29.20 -2.41
C THR A 383 -23.83 30.13 -2.50
N ILE A 384 -24.06 31.35 -2.93
CA ILE A 384 -23.07 32.44 -2.91
C ILE A 384 -23.40 33.31 -1.71
N ASP A 385 -22.48 33.47 -0.77
CA ASP A 385 -22.65 34.42 0.33
C ASP A 385 -22.38 35.84 -0.19
N LEU A 386 -23.46 36.60 -0.35
CA LEU A 386 -23.43 37.98 -0.85
C LEU A 386 -22.90 39.00 0.18
N ARG A 387 -22.63 38.58 1.44
CA ARG A 387 -22.23 39.49 2.53
C ARG A 387 -20.76 39.85 2.59
N ALA A 388 -19.90 39.13 1.90
CA ALA A 388 -18.46 39.26 2.14
C ALA A 388 -17.69 40.05 1.07
N GLY A 389 -18.25 40.43 -0.09
CA GLY A 389 -17.49 41.12 -1.14
C GLY A 389 -16.17 40.42 -1.56
N ARG A 390 -15.93 39.20 -1.09
CA ARG A 390 -14.86 38.30 -1.47
C ARG A 390 -15.48 37.04 -2.08
N GLU A 391 -14.96 36.62 -3.22
CA GLU A 391 -15.25 35.31 -3.82
C GLU A 391 -14.72 34.20 -2.94
N GLN A 392 -15.34 33.96 -1.78
CA GLN A 392 -15.22 32.72 -1.05
C GLN A 392 -16.45 31.91 -1.42
N SER A 393 -16.26 30.94 -2.33
CA SER A 393 -17.29 29.98 -2.68
C SER A 393 -17.40 28.97 -1.53
N ASP A 394 -18.18 29.28 -0.52
CA ASP A 394 -18.62 28.27 0.45
C ASP A 394 -19.66 27.40 -0.26
N GLU A 395 -19.25 26.21 -0.67
CA GLU A 395 -20.16 25.19 -1.15
C GLU A 395 -20.93 24.61 0.04
N MET A 396 -22.10 25.14 0.32
CA MET A 396 -23.06 24.47 1.19
C MET A 396 -23.63 23.26 0.45
N CYS A 397 -23.11 22.09 0.70
CA CYS A 397 -23.68 20.85 0.20
C CYS A 397 -24.81 20.42 1.12
N PHE A 398 -26.05 20.57 0.69
CA PHE A 398 -27.17 19.82 1.24
C PHE A 398 -27.19 18.46 0.51
N GLU A 399 -26.50 17.48 1.02
CA GLU A 399 -26.73 16.10 0.64
C GLU A 399 -27.90 15.54 1.44
N GLY A 400 -29.09 15.91 1.04
CA GLY A 400 -30.34 15.30 1.50
C GLY A 400 -30.86 14.44 0.36
N GLY A 401 -30.59 13.17 0.39
CA GLY A 401 -31.09 12.20 -0.58
C GLY A 401 -31.47 10.91 0.10
N ILE A 402 -32.31 10.14 -0.54
CA ILE A 402 -32.48 8.74 -0.20
C ILE A 402 -31.14 8.08 -0.52
N ARG A 403 -30.32 7.86 0.50
CA ARG A 403 -29.06 7.16 0.35
C ARG A 403 -29.34 5.66 0.40
N GLU A 404 -28.93 4.99 -0.66
CA GLU A 404 -28.75 3.53 -0.78
C GLU A 404 -29.99 2.66 -0.54
N PHE A 405 -30.63 2.25 -1.65
CA PHE A 405 -31.33 0.99 -1.68
C PHE A 405 -30.34 -0.12 -2.04
N VAL A 406 -30.01 -0.99 -1.09
CA VAL A 406 -29.26 -2.22 -1.36
C VAL A 406 -30.30 -3.32 -1.62
N THR A 407 -30.46 -3.71 -2.86
CA THR A 407 -31.28 -4.88 -3.17
C THR A 407 -30.35 -6.04 -3.46
N TYR A 408 -30.33 -7.03 -2.58
CA TYR A 408 -29.69 -8.30 -2.85
C TYR A 408 -30.61 -9.14 -3.75
N LEU A 409 -30.31 -9.18 -5.04
CA LEU A 409 -30.93 -10.15 -5.93
C LEU A 409 -30.07 -11.42 -5.90
N ASN A 410 -30.42 -12.35 -5.05
CA ASN A 410 -29.82 -13.67 -5.04
C ASN A 410 -30.55 -14.54 -6.10
N THR A 411 -29.81 -14.96 -7.13
CA THR A 411 -30.35 -15.86 -8.17
C THR A 411 -30.46 -17.32 -7.71
N ASN A 412 -30.01 -17.65 -6.50
CA ASN A 412 -30.13 -18.94 -5.88
C ASN A 412 -31.33 -18.99 -4.93
N LYS A 413 -32.23 -19.93 -5.17
CA LYS A 413 -33.48 -20.15 -4.43
C LYS A 413 -33.32 -20.57 -2.95
N ASP A 414 -32.08 -20.76 -2.46
CA ASP A 414 -31.83 -21.38 -1.16
C ASP A 414 -31.24 -20.48 -0.08
N VAL A 415 -31.11 -19.15 -0.31
CA VAL A 415 -30.66 -18.24 0.74
C VAL A 415 -31.70 -17.13 0.95
N LEU A 416 -32.57 -17.40 1.87
CA LEU A 416 -33.49 -16.44 2.48
C LEU A 416 -32.71 -15.48 3.37
N HIS A 417 -32.49 -14.24 2.96
CA HIS A 417 -32.36 -13.08 3.86
C HIS A 417 -32.22 -11.82 3.04
N ASP A 418 -33.32 -11.13 2.83
CA ASP A 418 -33.32 -9.75 2.34
C ASP A 418 -32.86 -8.85 3.51
N GLN A 419 -31.63 -8.40 3.46
CA GLN A 419 -31.16 -7.33 4.33
C GLN A 419 -31.23 -6.01 3.56
N VAL A 420 -32.06 -5.10 4.01
CA VAL A 420 -32.08 -3.73 3.53
C VAL A 420 -31.26 -2.88 4.51
N ILE A 421 -30.11 -2.39 4.06
CA ILE A 421 -29.26 -1.51 4.85
C ILE A 421 -29.52 -0.06 4.40
N TYR A 422 -30.01 0.76 5.31
CA TYR A 422 -30.10 2.21 5.12
C TYR A 422 -28.89 2.89 5.74
N MET A 423 -28.06 3.54 4.94
CA MET A 423 -27.03 4.41 5.46
C MET A 423 -27.49 5.88 5.40
N ALA A 424 -27.68 6.48 6.54
CA ALA A 424 -27.91 7.91 6.68
C ALA A 424 -26.61 8.58 7.12
N GLY A 425 -26.05 9.42 6.29
CA GLY A 425 -24.89 10.25 6.68
C GLY A 425 -25.36 11.51 7.38
N THR A 426 -24.79 11.82 8.53
CA THR A 426 -24.99 13.09 9.22
C THR A 426 -23.90 14.09 8.86
N ARG A 427 -24.14 15.37 9.13
CA ARG A 427 -23.26 16.51 8.79
C ARG A 427 -21.86 16.41 9.40
N ASP A 428 -21.66 15.58 10.40
CA ASP A 428 -20.40 15.45 11.16
C ASP A 428 -19.53 14.25 10.75
N GLY A 429 -19.84 13.61 9.61
CA GLY A 429 -19.08 12.47 9.12
C GLY A 429 -19.28 11.17 9.92
N SER A 430 -20.17 11.16 10.92
CA SER A 430 -20.59 9.94 11.62
C SER A 430 -21.63 9.21 10.79
N MET A 431 -21.36 7.96 10.42
CA MET A 431 -22.36 7.08 9.81
C MET A 431 -23.23 6.47 10.91
N ALA A 432 -24.53 6.66 10.82
CA ALA A 432 -25.48 5.88 11.60
C ALA A 432 -25.96 4.71 10.74
N GLU A 433 -25.65 3.49 11.14
CA GLU A 433 -26.16 2.28 10.51
C GLU A 433 -27.52 1.95 11.14
N VAL A 434 -28.57 1.95 10.33
CA VAL A 434 -29.88 1.47 10.72
C VAL A 434 -30.15 0.20 9.95
N ALA A 435 -29.98 -0.95 10.60
CA ALA A 435 -30.36 -2.25 10.06
C ALA A 435 -31.81 -2.53 10.40
N LEU A 436 -32.67 -2.68 9.40
CA LEU A 436 -34.00 -3.25 9.57
C LEU A 436 -33.97 -4.70 9.12
N GLN A 437 -34.09 -5.62 10.08
CA GLN A 437 -34.35 -7.03 9.80
C GLN A 437 -35.86 -7.20 9.61
N TYR A 438 -36.26 -7.66 8.42
CA TYR A 438 -37.60 -8.21 8.19
C TYR A 438 -37.52 -9.71 8.38
N ASN A 439 -38.35 -10.24 9.30
CA ASN A 439 -38.63 -11.66 9.46
C ASN A 439 -39.64 -12.13 8.42
#